data_e7fcc98e35603734bd4e292f63833585
#
_entry.id   e7fcc98e35603734bd4e292f63833585
#
_cell.length_a   1.000
_cell.length_b   1.000
_cell.length_c   1.000
_cell.angle_alpha   90.00
_cell.angle_beta   90.00
_cell.angle_gamma   90.00
#
_symmetry.space_group_name_H-M   'P 1'
#
loop_
_entity.id
_entity.type
_entity.pdbx_description
1 polymer ?
#
loop_
_entity_poly.entity_id
_entity_poly.type
_entity_poly.pdbx_seq_one_letter_code
_entity_poly.pdbx_strand_id
1 'polypeptide(L)'
;PERTPWVPFVGVHGGFLIDINAKEYLQSSAYIVQGISEAITLYDPDGIPVMFDLQIEAEILGCGLQWSEDNPPSVVSHPLMEGKTLEQLPEYNEKKGRLPVVLEATRQLRKKYPDIALYGLITGPFTLALHLLGTEIFIKMFDDPGQVTELLDFTSKVGMTMAEYYMEAGCDIIAIVDP
;
A
#
# COMPACT_ATOMS: atom_id res chain seq x y z
N PRO A 1 0.56 -27.22 11.52
CA PRO A 1 0.91 -27.39 10.12
C PRO A 1 2.10 -28.34 9.99
N GLU A 2 2.15 -29.18 8.97
CA GLU A 2 3.23 -30.13 8.75
C GLU A 2 4.51 -29.43 8.24
N ARG A 3 4.41 -28.19 7.74
CA ARG A 3 5.53 -27.36 7.29
C ARG A 3 5.32 -25.89 7.69
N THR A 4 6.38 -25.12 7.66
CA THR A 4 6.31 -23.66 7.82
C THR A 4 5.50 -23.05 6.68
N PRO A 5 4.51 -22.18 6.95
CA PRO A 5 3.79 -21.46 5.90
C PRO A 5 4.73 -20.61 5.04
N TRP A 6 4.50 -20.63 3.75
CA TRP A 6 5.25 -19.82 2.79
C TRP A 6 4.37 -18.72 2.21
N VAL A 7 4.77 -17.48 2.42
CA VAL A 7 4.02 -16.28 2.05
C VAL A 7 4.95 -15.32 1.30
N PRO A 8 5.09 -15.46 -0.03
CA PRO A 8 6.01 -14.64 -0.83
C PRO A 8 5.48 -13.22 -1.05
N PHE A 9 6.41 -12.27 -1.18
CA PHE A 9 6.10 -10.92 -1.65
C PHE A 9 6.13 -10.90 -3.19
N VAL A 10 4.97 -10.89 -3.83
CA VAL A 10 4.89 -10.91 -5.29
C VAL A 10 5.09 -9.51 -5.90
N GLY A 11 4.45 -8.49 -5.33
CA GLY A 11 4.60 -7.11 -5.80
C GLY A 11 4.36 -6.97 -7.31
N VAL A 12 5.17 -6.13 -7.96
CA VAL A 12 5.11 -5.89 -9.42
C VAL A 12 5.51 -7.11 -10.26
N HIS A 13 6.15 -8.12 -9.65
CA HIS A 13 6.46 -9.38 -10.30
C HIS A 13 5.21 -10.07 -10.89
N GLY A 14 4.05 -9.89 -10.23
CA GLY A 14 2.77 -10.37 -10.75
C GLY A 14 2.43 -9.79 -12.13
N GLY A 15 2.79 -8.53 -12.39
CA GLY A 15 2.66 -7.91 -13.72
C GLY A 15 3.59 -8.57 -14.74
N PHE A 16 4.85 -8.80 -14.37
CA PHE A 16 5.82 -9.44 -15.26
C PHE A 16 5.47 -10.88 -15.63
N LEU A 17 4.77 -11.62 -14.75
CA LEU A 17 4.27 -12.96 -15.06
C LEU A 17 3.22 -12.98 -16.18
N ILE A 18 2.63 -11.83 -16.50
CA ILE A 18 1.59 -11.67 -17.53
C ILE A 18 1.99 -10.67 -18.63
N ASP A 19 3.28 -10.36 -18.74
CA ASP A 19 3.87 -9.42 -19.71
C ASP A 19 3.29 -8.00 -19.64
N ILE A 20 2.92 -7.53 -18.42
CA ILE A 20 2.42 -6.18 -18.15
C ILE A 20 3.43 -5.42 -17.28
N ASN A 21 3.76 -4.18 -17.66
CA ASN A 21 4.66 -3.34 -16.89
C ASN A 21 4.05 -2.91 -15.53
N ALA A 22 4.91 -2.51 -14.58
CA ALA A 22 4.52 -2.16 -13.22
C ALA A 22 3.46 -1.04 -13.18
N LYS A 23 3.60 -0.02 -14.02
CA LYS A 23 2.68 1.12 -14.05
C LYS A 23 1.25 0.69 -14.44
N GLU A 24 1.10 -0.11 -15.49
CA GLU A 24 -0.20 -0.61 -15.94
C GLU A 24 -0.78 -1.61 -14.94
N TYR A 25 0.06 -2.50 -14.42
CA TYR A 25 -0.30 -3.51 -13.45
C TYR A 25 -0.91 -2.90 -12.19
N LEU A 26 -0.23 -1.93 -11.58
CA LEU A 26 -0.63 -1.29 -10.33
C LEU A 26 -1.86 -0.36 -10.46
N GLN A 27 -2.35 -0.13 -11.68
CA GLN A 27 -3.51 0.72 -11.95
C GLN A 27 -4.75 -0.05 -12.45
N SER A 28 -4.69 -1.40 -12.50
CA SER A 28 -5.77 -2.22 -13.04
C SER A 28 -6.12 -3.39 -12.11
N SER A 29 -7.32 -3.40 -11.56
CA SER A 29 -7.80 -4.53 -10.75
C SER A 29 -7.78 -5.85 -11.53
N ALA A 30 -8.08 -5.81 -12.83
CA ALA A 30 -8.05 -6.98 -13.69
C ALA A 30 -6.62 -7.55 -13.82
N TYR A 31 -5.63 -6.69 -14.04
CA TYR A 31 -4.23 -7.12 -14.13
C TYR A 31 -3.70 -7.62 -12.78
N ILE A 32 -4.03 -6.95 -11.68
CA ILE A 32 -3.68 -7.42 -10.32
C ILE A 32 -4.23 -8.83 -10.09
N VAL A 33 -5.52 -9.05 -10.38
CA VAL A 33 -6.15 -10.37 -10.23
C VAL A 33 -5.49 -11.41 -11.13
N GLN A 34 -5.18 -11.07 -12.39
CA GLN A 34 -4.55 -11.99 -13.32
C GLN A 34 -3.12 -12.34 -12.86
N GLY A 35 -2.28 -11.36 -12.54
CA GLY A 35 -0.89 -11.60 -12.13
C GLY A 35 -0.78 -12.34 -10.79
N ILE A 36 -1.63 -12.02 -9.82
CA ILE A 36 -1.70 -12.76 -8.55
C ILE A 36 -2.19 -14.20 -8.80
N SER A 37 -3.16 -14.41 -9.70
CA SER A 37 -3.62 -15.74 -10.04
C SER A 37 -2.53 -16.59 -10.69
N GLU A 38 -1.72 -15.99 -11.56
CA GLU A 38 -0.58 -16.66 -12.18
C GLU A 38 0.48 -17.01 -11.12
N ALA A 39 0.77 -16.08 -10.21
CA ALA A 39 1.69 -16.33 -9.10
C ALA A 39 1.22 -17.46 -8.18
N ILE A 40 -0.08 -17.51 -7.85
CA ILE A 40 -0.67 -18.60 -7.07
C ILE A 40 -0.48 -19.94 -7.80
N THR A 41 -0.77 -19.99 -9.08
CA THR A 41 -0.62 -21.22 -9.90
C THR A 41 0.83 -21.68 -9.97
N LEU A 42 1.76 -20.75 -10.14
CA LEU A 42 3.17 -21.05 -10.32
C LEU A 42 3.89 -21.43 -9.02
N TYR A 43 3.52 -20.76 -7.91
CA TYR A 43 4.27 -20.84 -6.65
C TYR A 43 3.57 -21.66 -5.56
N ASP A 44 2.28 -21.94 -5.68
CA ASP A 44 1.48 -22.66 -4.68
C ASP A 44 1.71 -22.16 -3.22
N PRO A 45 1.52 -20.83 -2.94
CA PRO A 45 1.79 -20.26 -1.64
C PRO A 45 0.66 -20.54 -0.65
N ASP A 46 0.97 -20.50 0.65
CA ASP A 46 -0.04 -20.55 1.72
C ASP A 46 -0.78 -19.22 1.90
N GLY A 47 -0.16 -18.12 1.50
CA GLY A 47 -0.73 -16.79 1.51
C GLY A 47 -0.01 -15.85 0.56
N ILE A 48 -0.65 -14.76 0.15
CA ILE A 48 -0.13 -13.84 -0.85
C ILE A 48 -0.62 -12.41 -0.59
N PRO A 49 0.23 -11.38 -0.78
CA PRO A 49 -0.23 -10.00 -0.74
C PRO A 49 -1.08 -9.70 -1.97
N VAL A 50 -2.15 -8.92 -1.78
CA VAL A 50 -2.94 -8.42 -2.91
C VAL A 50 -2.11 -7.45 -3.74
N MET A 51 -1.37 -6.58 -3.08
CA MET A 51 -0.47 -5.62 -3.72
C MET A 51 0.70 -5.30 -2.78
N PHE A 52 1.87 -5.01 -3.35
CA PHE A 52 3.01 -4.47 -2.62
C PHE A 52 3.34 -3.08 -3.18
N ASP A 53 2.71 -2.05 -2.61
CA ASP A 53 2.90 -0.65 -2.99
C ASP A 53 2.66 0.24 -1.74
N LEU A 54 3.70 0.89 -1.27
CA LEU A 54 3.66 1.73 -0.06
C LEU A 54 3.30 3.20 -0.36
N GLN A 55 2.85 3.51 -1.56
CA GLN A 55 2.55 4.87 -1.98
C GLN A 55 1.05 5.17 -2.12
N ILE A 56 0.18 4.19 -1.86
CA ILE A 56 -1.28 4.35 -2.02
C ILE A 56 -1.81 5.41 -1.04
N GLU A 57 -1.44 5.31 0.24
CA GLU A 57 -1.86 6.28 1.26
C GLU A 57 -1.30 7.67 0.98
N ALA A 58 -0.02 7.73 0.59
CA ALA A 58 0.64 8.99 0.23
C ALA A 58 0.01 9.67 -0.99
N GLU A 59 -0.35 8.88 -2.02
CA GLU A 59 -1.07 9.36 -3.21
C GLU A 59 -2.41 10.01 -2.83
N ILE A 60 -3.20 9.34 -1.99
CA ILE A 60 -4.50 9.84 -1.54
C ILE A 60 -4.35 11.14 -0.75
N LEU A 61 -3.30 11.24 0.05
CA LEU A 61 -2.99 12.42 0.87
C LEU A 61 -2.30 13.55 0.10
N GLY A 62 -2.13 13.38 -1.22
CA GLY A 62 -1.70 14.46 -2.11
C GLY A 62 -0.20 14.52 -2.38
N CYS A 63 0.56 13.47 -2.09
CA CYS A 63 1.93 13.35 -2.57
C CYS A 63 1.96 13.17 -4.09
N GLY A 64 2.90 13.83 -4.76
CA GLY A 64 3.18 13.58 -6.17
C GLY A 64 3.95 12.27 -6.34
N LEU A 65 3.57 11.48 -7.35
CA LEU A 65 4.20 10.21 -7.67
C LEU A 65 4.91 10.25 -9.02
N GLN A 66 6.13 9.72 -9.05
CA GLN A 66 6.84 9.40 -10.28
C GLN A 66 6.70 7.92 -10.60
N TRP A 67 6.12 7.62 -11.74
CA TRP A 67 5.89 6.25 -12.21
C TRP A 67 7.11 5.65 -12.90
N SER A 68 7.24 4.34 -12.77
CA SER A 68 8.24 3.50 -13.43
C SER A 68 7.57 2.33 -14.14
N GLU A 69 8.21 1.80 -15.17
CA GLU A 69 7.75 0.58 -15.86
C GLU A 69 8.15 -0.71 -15.11
N ASP A 70 9.23 -0.63 -14.32
CA ASP A 70 9.83 -1.80 -13.66
C ASP A 70 9.57 -1.88 -12.16
N ASN A 71 9.16 -0.77 -11.52
CA ASN A 71 9.05 -0.66 -10.07
C ASN A 71 7.76 0.04 -9.64
N PRO A 72 7.34 -0.12 -8.38
CA PRO A 72 6.32 0.75 -7.80
C PRO A 72 6.71 2.24 -7.95
N PRO A 73 5.73 3.16 -7.96
CA PRO A 73 6.02 4.58 -8.08
C PRO A 73 6.81 5.09 -6.87
N SER A 74 7.55 6.18 -7.07
CA SER A 74 8.26 6.87 -5.99
C SER A 74 7.55 8.17 -5.63
N VAL A 75 7.55 8.56 -4.36
CA VAL A 75 7.08 9.87 -3.91
C VAL A 75 8.12 10.92 -4.32
N VAL A 76 7.68 11.99 -4.99
CA VAL A 76 8.53 13.08 -5.49
C VAL A 76 8.10 14.47 -5.03
N SER A 77 6.95 14.59 -4.35
CA SER A 77 6.56 15.82 -3.66
C SER A 77 5.94 15.49 -2.31
N HIS A 78 6.18 16.38 -1.35
CA HIS A 78 5.87 16.19 0.06
C HIS A 78 4.98 17.37 0.52
N PRO A 79 3.65 17.21 0.62
CA PRO A 79 2.74 18.34 0.84
C PRO A 79 3.01 19.14 2.11
N LEU A 80 3.48 18.51 3.19
CA LEU A 80 3.78 19.22 4.43
C LEU A 80 5.11 19.99 4.34
N MET A 81 6.09 19.46 3.60
CA MET A 81 7.34 20.19 3.29
C MET A 81 7.07 21.40 2.37
N GLU A 82 6.04 21.31 1.53
CA GLU A 82 5.59 22.40 0.65
C GLU A 82 4.73 23.45 1.38
N GLY A 83 4.57 23.34 2.70
CA GLY A 83 3.91 24.32 3.55
C GLY A 83 2.43 24.07 3.82
N LYS A 84 1.86 22.93 3.43
CA LYS A 84 0.50 22.55 3.85
C LYS A 84 0.50 22.13 5.32
N THR A 85 -0.67 22.28 5.96
CA THR A 85 -0.96 21.70 7.27
C THR A 85 -1.70 20.37 7.15
N LEU A 86 -1.83 19.61 8.24
CA LEU A 86 -2.57 18.35 8.25
C LEU A 86 -4.03 18.52 7.81
N GLU A 87 -4.69 19.62 8.22
CA GLU A 87 -6.07 19.92 7.87
C GLU A 87 -6.26 20.28 6.39
N GLN A 88 -5.18 20.66 5.72
CA GLN A 88 -5.19 21.00 4.29
C GLN A 88 -4.91 19.79 3.39
N LEU A 89 -4.54 18.65 3.97
CA LEU A 89 -4.39 17.41 3.23
C LEU A 89 -5.76 16.95 2.70
N PRO A 90 -5.81 16.27 1.54
CA PRO A 90 -7.03 15.65 1.07
C PRO A 90 -7.60 14.67 2.10
N GLU A 91 -8.91 14.61 2.21
CA GLU A 91 -9.59 13.61 3.04
C GLU A 91 -9.19 12.20 2.60
N TYR A 92 -8.81 11.34 3.54
CA TYR A 92 -8.51 9.94 3.27
C TYR A 92 -9.80 9.11 3.23
N ASN A 93 -10.11 8.51 2.09
CA ASN A 93 -11.25 7.61 1.94
C ASN A 93 -11.05 6.59 0.80
N GLU A 94 -11.85 5.51 0.82
CA GLU A 94 -11.76 4.38 -0.09
C GLU A 94 -11.99 4.69 -1.59
N LYS A 95 -12.51 5.86 -1.92
CA LYS A 95 -12.87 6.25 -3.30
C LYS A 95 -11.78 7.02 -4.02
N LYS A 96 -10.65 7.28 -3.34
CA LYS A 96 -9.57 8.13 -3.86
C LYS A 96 -8.35 7.32 -4.30
N GLY A 97 -7.56 7.94 -5.17
CA GLY A 97 -6.33 7.34 -5.70
C GLY A 97 -6.59 5.98 -6.34
N ARG A 98 -5.65 5.06 -6.16
CA ARG A 98 -5.74 3.68 -6.65
C ARG A 98 -6.41 2.72 -5.65
N LEU A 99 -6.86 3.21 -4.49
CA LEU A 99 -7.47 2.35 -3.48
C LEU A 99 -8.71 1.58 -4.00
N PRO A 100 -9.63 2.17 -4.80
CA PRO A 100 -10.73 1.40 -5.40
C PRO A 100 -10.26 0.22 -6.25
N VAL A 101 -9.16 0.38 -6.97
CA VAL A 101 -8.57 -0.67 -7.82
C VAL A 101 -8.09 -1.85 -6.96
N VAL A 102 -7.40 -1.54 -5.87
CA VAL A 102 -6.83 -2.56 -4.96
C VAL A 102 -7.94 -3.30 -4.21
N LEU A 103 -8.91 -2.58 -3.67
CA LEU A 103 -10.03 -3.19 -2.93
C LEU A 103 -10.90 -4.06 -3.84
N GLU A 104 -11.11 -3.66 -5.08
CA GLU A 104 -11.83 -4.48 -6.06
C GLU A 104 -11.04 -5.75 -6.41
N ALA A 105 -9.72 -5.64 -6.63
CA ALA A 105 -8.86 -6.80 -6.84
C ALA A 105 -8.91 -7.76 -5.63
N THR A 106 -8.88 -7.23 -4.41
CA THR A 106 -8.99 -8.01 -3.17
C THR A 106 -10.27 -8.82 -3.12
N ARG A 107 -11.43 -8.18 -3.38
CA ARG A 107 -12.75 -8.86 -3.39
C ARG A 107 -12.81 -9.98 -4.43
N GLN A 108 -12.26 -9.73 -5.63
CA GLN A 108 -12.22 -10.73 -6.70
C GLN A 108 -11.31 -11.91 -6.34
N LEU A 109 -10.12 -11.64 -5.78
CA LEU A 109 -9.18 -12.68 -5.34
C LEU A 109 -9.76 -13.51 -4.19
N ARG A 110 -10.40 -12.89 -3.19
CA ARG A 110 -11.07 -13.60 -2.11
C ARG A 110 -12.14 -14.55 -2.62
N LYS A 111 -12.95 -14.10 -3.59
CA LYS A 111 -13.98 -14.94 -4.19
C LYS A 111 -13.39 -16.12 -4.98
N LYS A 112 -12.25 -15.90 -5.65
CA LYS A 112 -11.60 -16.89 -6.50
C LYS A 112 -10.78 -17.91 -5.71
N TYR A 113 -10.17 -17.47 -4.60
CA TYR A 113 -9.24 -18.25 -3.78
C TYR A 113 -9.63 -18.19 -2.30
N PRO A 114 -10.73 -18.85 -1.88
CA PRO A 114 -11.21 -18.79 -0.51
C PRO A 114 -10.26 -19.41 0.52
N ASP A 115 -9.42 -20.36 0.10
CA ASP A 115 -8.54 -21.14 0.98
C ASP A 115 -7.11 -20.58 1.08
N ILE A 116 -6.76 -19.55 0.28
CA ILE A 116 -5.45 -18.90 0.33
C ILE A 116 -5.55 -17.67 1.24
N ALA A 117 -4.61 -17.52 2.19
CA ALA A 117 -4.55 -16.35 3.04
C ALA A 117 -4.19 -15.12 2.20
N LEU A 118 -5.13 -14.15 2.10
CA LEU A 118 -4.87 -12.86 1.49
C LEU A 118 -4.43 -11.86 2.55
N TYR A 119 -3.36 -11.10 2.28
CA TYR A 119 -2.99 -10.02 3.17
C TYR A 119 -2.93 -8.68 2.45
N GLY A 120 -3.49 -7.67 3.14
CA GLY A 120 -3.36 -6.27 2.82
C GLY A 120 -2.06 -5.74 3.40
N LEU A 121 -1.30 -5.01 2.59
CA LEU A 121 -0.07 -4.39 3.01
C LEU A 121 -0.30 -2.90 3.14
N ILE A 122 0.01 -2.34 4.31
CA ILE A 122 -0.17 -0.93 4.62
C ILE A 122 1.16 -0.26 4.93
N THR A 123 1.24 1.00 4.57
CA THR A 123 2.39 1.86 4.91
C THR A 123 2.36 2.15 6.40
N GLY A 124 3.46 1.86 7.10
CA GLY A 124 3.58 2.17 8.51
C GLY A 124 3.59 3.66 8.81
N PRO A 125 3.27 4.05 10.05
CA PRO A 125 3.09 5.46 10.42
C PRO A 125 4.30 6.34 10.13
N PHE A 126 5.51 5.84 10.41
CA PHE A 126 6.73 6.61 10.18
C PHE A 126 7.05 6.73 8.69
N THR A 127 6.89 5.66 7.92
CA THR A 127 7.07 5.68 6.47
C THR A 127 6.09 6.64 5.80
N LEU A 128 4.82 6.64 6.21
CA LEU A 128 3.84 7.58 5.67
C LEU A 128 4.14 9.02 6.09
N ALA A 129 4.58 9.26 7.33
CA ALA A 129 5.03 10.56 7.78
C ALA A 129 6.23 11.08 6.96
N LEU A 130 7.17 10.19 6.63
CA LEU A 130 8.30 10.49 5.74
C LEU A 130 7.81 10.85 4.32
N HIS A 131 6.80 10.17 3.80
CA HIS A 131 6.20 10.52 2.50
C HIS A 131 5.55 11.91 2.54
N LEU A 132 4.90 12.30 3.64
CA LEU A 132 4.21 13.59 3.76
C LEU A 132 5.15 14.77 4.01
N LEU A 133 6.18 14.59 4.84
CA LEU A 133 7.08 15.65 5.30
C LEU A 133 8.49 15.59 4.66
N GLY A 134 8.79 14.52 3.93
CA GLY A 134 10.12 14.31 3.37
C GLY A 134 11.18 14.11 4.47
N THR A 135 12.44 14.33 4.11
CA THR A 135 13.58 14.17 5.04
C THR A 135 13.62 15.21 6.17
N GLU A 136 12.79 16.25 6.11
CA GLU A 136 12.66 17.23 7.21
C GLU A 136 12.20 16.58 8.51
N ILE A 137 11.51 15.42 8.45
CA ILE A 137 11.09 14.70 9.65
C ILE A 137 12.26 14.42 10.59
N PHE A 138 13.45 14.10 10.07
CA PHE A 138 14.63 13.81 10.90
C PHE A 138 15.14 15.04 11.66
N ILE A 139 15.00 16.23 11.09
CA ILE A 139 15.32 17.49 11.78
C ILE A 139 14.26 17.79 12.83
N LYS A 140 12.98 17.66 12.46
CA LYS A 140 11.84 17.91 13.35
C LYS A 140 11.81 16.98 14.57
N MET A 141 12.34 15.79 14.51
CA MET A 141 12.46 14.91 15.66
C MET A 141 13.28 15.53 16.80
N PHE A 142 14.19 16.47 16.49
CA PHE A 142 15.00 17.18 17.47
C PHE A 142 14.45 18.57 17.79
N ASP A 143 14.03 19.33 16.77
CA ASP A 143 13.64 20.73 16.91
C ASP A 143 12.19 20.90 17.38
N ASP A 144 11.31 19.99 16.95
CA ASP A 144 9.87 20.03 17.28
C ASP A 144 9.28 18.60 17.37
N PRO A 145 9.65 17.84 18.40
CA PRO A 145 9.15 16.47 18.58
C PRO A 145 7.62 16.40 18.77
N GLY A 146 6.99 17.51 19.21
CA GLY A 146 5.55 17.60 19.33
C GLY A 146 4.85 17.50 17.97
N GLN A 147 5.33 18.22 16.97
CA GLN A 147 4.84 18.16 15.59
C GLN A 147 5.00 16.75 15.00
N VAL A 148 6.12 16.09 15.27
CA VAL A 148 6.34 14.71 14.79
C VAL A 148 5.36 13.75 15.44
N THR A 149 5.09 13.88 16.74
CA THR A 149 4.11 13.05 17.46
C THR A 149 2.70 13.24 16.87
N GLU A 150 2.29 14.48 16.62
CA GLU A 150 0.99 14.78 15.98
C GLU A 150 0.89 14.16 14.58
N LEU A 151 1.97 14.27 13.79
CA LEU A 151 2.03 13.65 12.46
C LEU A 151 1.94 12.12 12.54
N LEU A 152 2.63 11.49 13.48
CA LEU A 152 2.56 10.02 13.67
C LEU A 152 1.18 9.57 14.15
N ASP A 153 0.51 10.34 15.01
CA ASP A 153 -0.87 10.08 15.41
C ASP A 153 -1.84 10.16 14.22
N PHE A 154 -1.63 11.14 13.34
CA PHE A 154 -2.41 11.27 12.11
C PHE A 154 -2.18 10.07 11.16
N THR A 155 -0.94 9.74 10.86
CA THR A 155 -0.60 8.64 9.95
C THR A 155 -1.00 7.28 10.49
N SER A 156 -0.97 7.09 11.82
CA SER A 156 -1.49 5.88 12.48
C SER A 156 -3.00 5.70 12.25
N LYS A 157 -3.78 6.78 12.32
CA LYS A 157 -5.22 6.75 12.03
C LYS A 157 -5.49 6.40 10.56
N VAL A 158 -4.69 6.93 9.64
CA VAL A 158 -4.75 6.56 8.21
C VAL A 158 -4.50 5.05 8.03
N GLY A 159 -3.45 4.53 8.67
CA GLY A 159 -3.13 3.10 8.61
C GLY A 159 -4.24 2.22 9.20
N MET A 160 -4.87 2.62 10.31
CA MET A 160 -6.02 1.91 10.88
C MET A 160 -7.20 1.88 9.90
N THR A 161 -7.53 3.00 9.28
CA THR A 161 -8.60 3.08 8.28
C THR A 161 -8.29 2.21 7.05
N MET A 162 -7.04 2.20 6.59
CA MET A 162 -6.62 1.33 5.48
C MET A 162 -6.77 -0.15 5.83
N ALA A 163 -6.41 -0.53 7.07
CA ALA A 163 -6.58 -1.88 7.57
C ALA A 163 -8.06 -2.31 7.57
N GLU A 164 -8.96 -1.43 8.03
CA GLU A 164 -10.40 -1.67 8.00
C GLU A 164 -10.90 -1.94 6.57
N TYR A 165 -10.51 -1.11 5.60
CA TYR A 165 -10.88 -1.31 4.19
C TYR A 165 -10.38 -2.64 3.61
N TYR A 166 -9.15 -3.05 3.94
CA TYR A 166 -8.64 -4.37 3.51
C TYR A 166 -9.39 -5.53 4.17
N MET A 167 -9.70 -5.44 5.46
CA MET A 167 -10.48 -6.47 6.15
C MET A 167 -11.89 -6.59 5.56
N GLU A 168 -12.56 -5.48 5.31
CA GLU A 168 -13.89 -5.46 4.66
C GLU A 168 -13.85 -6.00 3.22
N ALA A 169 -12.74 -5.79 2.51
CA ALA A 169 -12.53 -6.35 1.18
C ALA A 169 -12.22 -7.85 1.18
N GLY A 170 -11.86 -8.43 2.35
CA GLY A 170 -11.65 -9.86 2.53
C GLY A 170 -10.21 -10.31 2.76
N CYS A 171 -9.31 -9.42 3.21
CA CYS A 171 -7.99 -9.82 3.69
C CYS A 171 -8.10 -10.53 5.05
N ASP A 172 -7.28 -11.58 5.23
CA ASP A 172 -7.16 -12.33 6.49
C ASP A 172 -6.09 -11.74 7.41
N ILE A 173 -5.13 -11.05 6.82
CA ILE A 173 -3.92 -10.55 7.49
C ILE A 173 -3.68 -9.11 7.05
N ILE A 174 -3.24 -8.28 7.99
CA ILE A 174 -2.70 -6.94 7.70
C ILE A 174 -1.22 -6.94 8.02
N ALA A 175 -0.41 -6.61 7.02
CA ALA A 175 1.03 -6.44 7.17
C ALA A 175 1.37 -4.94 7.18
N ILE A 176 2.03 -4.49 8.24
CA ILE A 176 2.50 -3.11 8.39
C ILE A 176 3.97 -3.07 8.01
N VAL A 177 4.32 -2.18 7.08
CA VAL A 177 5.71 -1.97 6.67
C VAL A 177 6.19 -0.63 7.18
N ASP A 178 7.09 -0.69 8.14
CA ASP A 178 7.74 0.46 8.77
C ASP A 178 9.21 0.11 9.07
N PRO A 179 10.15 1.08 9.08
CA PRO A 179 11.55 0.82 9.41
C PRO A 179 11.77 0.42 10.87
#